data_7a65bfe5fdce7d2dc07dfde93366b3db
#
_entry.id   7a65bfe5fdce7d2dc07dfde93366b3db
#
_cell.length_a   1.000
_cell.length_b   1.000
_cell.length_c   1.000
_cell.angle_alpha   90.00
_cell.angle_beta   90.00
_cell.angle_gamma   90.00
#
_symmetry.space_group_name_H-M   'P 1'
#
loop_
_entity.id
_entity.type
_entity.pdbx_description
1 polymer ?
#
loop_
_entity_poly.entity_id
_entity_poly.type
_entity_poly.pdbx_seq_one_letter_code
_entity_poly.pdbx_strand_id
1 'polypeptide(L)'
;MIPRYSRPEMTAIWSAETRYSIWFEIEAHATDALADLRVVPKDAAAALWRWWDTKPAIDVPAIDAIEAVTKHDVIAFLTWVAEHVGDEARFMHQGMTSSDVLDTCLAVQMTRAADILLADLDALLAVLKRRAYEHKMTPTIGRSHGIHAEPVTFGLKLAEAYAEFSRNRERLAFARADIATCAISGAVGTFANIEPAVEAHVAAKLGLSVEPVSTQVIPRDRHAMFFATLGVIASSIERLSVEVRHLQRTEVLEAEEYFSPGQKGSSAMPHKRNPVLTENLTGLARMVRGYVTPALENVALWHERDISHSSVERYIGPDATITLDFALARLTGVIDKLLVYPDRMQKNLDRMGGLVHSQRVLLALTQAGVSREDSYRLVQRNAMKVWESDGTLSLAELLKGDAEVTAALSPAEIDARFDLGYHLKHVDTIFDRVFGAE
;
A
#
# COMPACT_ATOMS: atom_id res chain seq x y z
N MET A 1 -14.32 12.16 2.52
CA MET A 1 -14.51 10.71 2.78
C MET A 1 -15.82 10.24 2.15
N ILE A 2 -15.79 9.13 1.39
CA ILE A 2 -16.97 8.57 0.71
C ILE A 2 -17.34 7.26 1.42
N PRO A 3 -18.55 7.13 2.03
CA PRO A 3 -18.91 5.92 2.77
C PRO A 3 -18.78 4.62 1.97
N ARG A 4 -18.99 4.69 0.66
CA ARG A 4 -18.84 3.55 -0.26
C ARG A 4 -17.43 2.96 -0.29
N TYR A 5 -16.42 3.75 0.04
CA TYR A 5 -14.99 3.39 0.00
C TYR A 5 -14.35 3.48 1.39
N SER A 6 -15.13 3.20 2.43
CA SER A 6 -14.72 3.28 3.82
C SER A 6 -14.99 1.96 4.54
N ARG A 7 -14.08 1.56 5.44
CA ARG A 7 -14.26 0.46 6.37
C ARG A 7 -14.44 1.02 7.80
N PRO A 8 -15.31 0.44 8.62
CA PRO A 8 -15.67 1.01 9.91
C PRO A 8 -14.48 1.22 10.85
N GLU A 9 -13.54 0.27 10.89
CA GLU A 9 -12.39 0.29 11.80
C GLU A 9 -11.47 1.48 11.52
N MET A 10 -11.16 1.73 10.24
CA MET A 10 -10.33 2.87 9.86
C MET A 10 -11.10 4.19 10.03
N THR A 11 -12.39 4.21 9.71
CA THR A 11 -13.24 5.39 9.86
C THR A 11 -13.32 5.83 11.33
N ALA A 12 -13.41 4.87 12.25
CA ALA A 12 -13.50 5.14 13.69
C ALA A 12 -12.29 5.91 14.23
N ILE A 13 -11.08 5.66 13.69
CA ILE A 13 -9.86 6.38 14.09
C ILE A 13 -10.01 7.91 13.87
N TRP A 14 -10.70 8.29 12.80
CA TRP A 14 -10.81 9.67 12.35
C TRP A 14 -12.11 10.35 12.80
N SER A 15 -12.93 9.68 13.62
CA SER A 15 -14.14 10.30 14.15
C SER A 15 -13.81 11.43 15.12
N ALA A 16 -14.72 12.40 15.25
CA ALA A 16 -14.54 13.51 16.18
C ALA A 16 -14.49 13.01 17.63
N GLU A 17 -15.29 12.02 17.97
CA GLU A 17 -15.32 11.40 19.31
C GLU A 17 -13.97 10.76 19.66
N THR A 18 -13.37 10.01 18.72
CA THR A 18 -12.03 9.41 18.90
C THR A 18 -10.98 10.50 19.07
N ARG A 19 -11.01 11.56 18.25
CA ARG A 19 -10.10 12.68 18.36
C ARG A 19 -10.17 13.35 19.72
N TYR A 20 -11.36 13.69 20.20
CA TYR A 20 -11.54 14.32 21.51
C TYR A 20 -11.20 13.37 22.67
N SER A 21 -11.41 12.08 22.52
CA SER A 21 -10.96 11.09 23.50
C SER A 21 -9.44 11.10 23.63
N ILE A 22 -8.71 11.14 22.51
CA ILE A 22 -7.24 11.22 22.52
C ILE A 22 -6.78 12.56 23.12
N TRP A 23 -7.44 13.68 22.79
CA TRP A 23 -7.12 14.97 23.40
C TRP A 23 -7.27 14.91 24.92
N PHE A 24 -8.35 14.31 25.43
CA PHE A 24 -8.52 14.12 26.85
C PHE A 24 -7.39 13.29 27.46
N GLU A 25 -7.03 12.18 26.85
CA GLU A 25 -5.93 11.32 27.32
C GLU A 25 -4.60 12.08 27.37
N ILE A 26 -4.27 12.89 26.38
CA ILE A 26 -3.08 13.74 26.36
C ILE A 26 -3.08 14.73 27.53
N GLU A 27 -4.16 15.46 27.70
CA GLU A 27 -4.33 16.47 28.75
C GLU A 27 -4.31 15.86 30.17
N ALA A 28 -4.98 14.73 30.36
CA ALA A 28 -5.02 14.03 31.63
C ALA A 28 -3.63 13.47 32.01
N HIS A 29 -2.94 12.84 31.08
CA HIS A 29 -1.57 12.37 31.32
C HIS A 29 -0.58 13.51 31.55
N ALA A 30 -0.72 14.63 30.85
CA ALA A 30 0.09 15.82 31.13
C ALA A 30 -0.17 16.34 32.54
N THR A 31 -1.46 16.37 32.95
CA THR A 31 -1.84 16.77 34.31
C THR A 31 -1.31 15.81 35.38
N ASP A 32 -1.32 14.48 35.12
CA ASP A 32 -0.67 13.48 36.01
C ASP A 32 0.80 13.79 36.23
N ALA A 33 1.55 14.03 35.16
CA ALA A 33 2.99 14.34 35.25
C ALA A 33 3.22 15.65 36.00
N LEU A 34 2.42 16.69 35.76
CA LEU A 34 2.49 17.96 36.49
C LEU A 34 2.16 17.77 37.99
N ALA A 35 1.25 16.87 38.34
CA ALA A 35 0.93 16.54 39.71
C ALA A 35 2.09 15.79 40.43
N ASP A 36 2.76 14.88 39.72
CA ASP A 36 3.95 14.20 40.25
C ASP A 36 5.12 15.16 40.44
N LEU A 37 5.26 16.17 39.60
CA LEU A 37 6.20 17.27 39.74
C LEU A 37 5.78 18.32 40.80
N ARG A 38 4.60 18.18 41.40
CA ARG A 38 4.00 19.10 42.37
C ARG A 38 3.72 20.50 41.81
N VAL A 39 3.53 20.62 40.53
CA VAL A 39 3.13 21.86 39.84
C VAL A 39 1.62 22.08 40.00
N VAL A 40 0.84 21.00 39.97
CA VAL A 40 -0.62 21.00 40.17
C VAL A 40 -1.02 20.08 41.32
N PRO A 41 -2.17 20.25 41.95
CA PRO A 41 -2.66 19.35 43.00
C PRO A 41 -2.92 17.94 42.45
N LYS A 42 -2.60 16.90 43.23
CA LYS A 42 -2.91 15.51 42.87
C LYS A 42 -4.42 15.26 42.73
N ASP A 43 -5.23 15.96 43.52
CA ASP A 43 -6.69 15.86 43.45
C ASP A 43 -7.25 16.34 42.12
N ALA A 44 -6.60 17.31 41.47
CA ALA A 44 -6.95 17.78 40.13
C ALA A 44 -6.78 16.67 39.08
N ALA A 45 -5.60 16.05 39.02
CA ALA A 45 -5.37 14.93 38.14
C ALA A 45 -6.32 13.76 38.39
N ALA A 46 -6.54 13.41 39.66
CA ALA A 46 -7.49 12.38 40.05
C ALA A 46 -8.96 12.72 39.68
N ALA A 47 -9.35 13.99 39.66
CA ALA A 47 -10.69 14.42 39.28
C ALA A 47 -10.95 14.18 37.77
N LEU A 48 -9.96 14.46 36.92
CA LEU A 48 -10.05 14.20 35.48
C LEU A 48 -10.30 12.71 35.21
N TRP A 49 -9.50 11.83 35.83
CA TRP A 49 -9.67 10.38 35.62
C TRP A 49 -10.96 9.84 36.23
N ARG A 50 -11.38 10.30 37.42
CA ARG A 50 -12.69 9.90 37.97
C ARG A 50 -13.85 10.22 37.04
N TRP A 51 -13.81 11.39 36.39
CA TRP A 51 -14.81 11.72 35.38
C TRP A 51 -14.70 10.82 34.15
N TRP A 52 -13.48 10.60 33.63
CA TRP A 52 -13.25 9.76 32.45
C TRP A 52 -13.65 8.31 32.66
N ASP A 53 -13.45 7.77 33.86
CA ASP A 53 -13.85 6.40 34.23
C ASP A 53 -15.34 6.18 34.19
N THR A 54 -16.17 7.24 34.25
CA THR A 54 -17.62 7.16 34.02
C THR A 54 -17.95 6.84 32.54
N LYS A 55 -16.96 6.85 31.65
CA LYS A 55 -17.13 6.69 30.21
C LYS A 55 -18.13 7.68 29.61
N PRO A 56 -17.89 8.99 29.78
CA PRO A 56 -18.81 10.01 29.30
C PRO A 56 -18.92 9.95 27.79
N ALA A 57 -20.13 10.15 27.25
CA ALA A 57 -20.30 10.35 25.82
C ALA A 57 -19.73 11.74 25.45
N ILE A 58 -18.86 11.78 24.46
CA ILE A 58 -18.35 13.05 23.92
C ILE A 58 -19.49 13.74 23.15
N ASP A 59 -19.92 14.88 23.63
CA ASP A 59 -20.94 15.68 22.95
C ASP A 59 -20.31 16.64 21.93
N VAL A 60 -20.02 16.11 20.73
CA VAL A 60 -19.42 16.87 19.65
C VAL A 60 -20.24 18.12 19.29
N PRO A 61 -21.58 18.08 19.15
CA PRO A 61 -22.39 19.26 18.91
C PRO A 61 -22.22 20.35 19.97
N ALA A 62 -22.11 19.99 21.27
CA ALA A 62 -21.91 20.96 22.35
C ALA A 62 -20.52 21.62 22.23
N ILE A 63 -19.47 20.85 21.93
CA ILE A 63 -18.12 21.40 21.70
C ILE A 63 -18.14 22.35 20.50
N ASP A 64 -18.76 21.95 19.39
CA ASP A 64 -18.90 22.79 18.18
C ASP A 64 -19.63 24.11 18.46
N ALA A 65 -20.67 24.09 19.34
CA ALA A 65 -21.37 25.28 19.72
C ALA A 65 -20.47 26.25 20.52
N ILE A 66 -19.60 25.75 21.39
CA ILE A 66 -18.60 26.55 22.10
C ILE A 66 -17.58 27.10 21.12
N GLU A 67 -17.09 26.26 20.20
CA GLU A 67 -16.12 26.69 19.17
C GLU A 67 -16.68 27.77 18.25
N ALA A 68 -17.96 27.72 17.92
CA ALA A 68 -18.64 28.76 17.15
C ALA A 68 -18.53 30.17 17.77
N VAL A 69 -18.36 30.26 19.11
CA VAL A 69 -18.15 31.49 19.87
C VAL A 69 -16.67 31.80 20.05
N THR A 70 -15.90 30.82 20.55
CA THR A 70 -14.50 31.00 20.92
C THR A 70 -13.57 31.09 19.69
N LYS A 71 -13.98 30.54 18.54
CA LYS A 71 -13.21 30.45 17.31
C LYS A 71 -11.88 29.67 17.48
N HIS A 72 -11.86 28.73 18.44
CA HIS A 72 -10.69 27.95 18.78
C HIS A 72 -11.09 26.57 19.30
N ASP A 73 -10.73 25.53 18.57
CA ASP A 73 -11.14 24.14 18.83
C ASP A 73 -10.65 23.58 20.18
N VAL A 74 -9.35 23.74 20.49
CA VAL A 74 -8.80 23.24 21.77
C VAL A 74 -9.41 23.97 22.95
N ILE A 75 -9.59 25.29 22.88
CA ILE A 75 -10.24 26.05 23.95
C ILE A 75 -11.69 25.60 24.11
N ALA A 76 -12.43 25.36 23.04
CA ALA A 76 -13.81 24.86 23.11
C ALA A 76 -13.87 23.49 23.80
N PHE A 77 -12.99 22.59 23.46
CA PHE A 77 -12.87 21.28 24.11
C PHE A 77 -12.55 21.39 25.60
N LEU A 78 -11.56 22.19 25.98
CA LEU A 78 -11.19 22.41 27.38
C LEU A 78 -12.34 23.03 28.19
N THR A 79 -13.08 23.97 27.60
CA THR A 79 -14.26 24.57 28.19
C THR A 79 -15.33 23.52 28.44
N TRP A 80 -15.63 22.69 27.43
CA TRP A 80 -16.59 21.60 27.57
C TRP A 80 -16.21 20.61 28.69
N VAL A 81 -14.93 20.23 28.78
CA VAL A 81 -14.43 19.36 29.86
C VAL A 81 -14.60 20.03 31.22
N ALA A 82 -14.31 21.34 31.34
CA ALA A 82 -14.44 22.08 32.58
C ALA A 82 -15.88 22.15 33.09
N GLU A 83 -16.87 22.24 32.20
CA GLU A 83 -18.30 22.21 32.57
C GLU A 83 -18.71 20.87 33.21
N HIS A 84 -17.97 19.79 32.95
CA HIS A 84 -18.28 18.45 33.45
C HIS A 84 -17.41 18.02 34.64
N VAL A 85 -16.16 18.44 34.68
CA VAL A 85 -15.18 18.08 35.74
C VAL A 85 -15.28 19.08 36.92
N GLY A 86 -15.55 20.35 36.61
CA GLY A 86 -15.63 21.42 37.61
C GLY A 86 -14.27 22.16 37.78
N ASP A 87 -14.09 22.74 38.97
CA ASP A 87 -12.98 23.67 39.25
C ASP A 87 -11.58 23.09 39.08
N GLU A 88 -11.43 21.78 39.21
CA GLU A 88 -10.16 21.07 39.02
C GLU A 88 -9.67 21.12 37.58
N ALA A 89 -10.55 21.26 36.61
CA ALA A 89 -10.19 21.36 35.20
C ALA A 89 -9.35 22.60 34.86
N ARG A 90 -9.30 23.62 35.72
CA ARG A 90 -8.43 24.80 35.56
C ARG A 90 -6.95 24.47 35.54
N PHE A 91 -6.57 23.26 35.93
CA PHE A 91 -5.20 22.77 35.90
C PHE A 91 -4.84 22.02 34.62
N MET A 92 -5.79 21.80 33.71
CA MET A 92 -5.51 21.27 32.38
C MET A 92 -4.75 22.31 31.53
N HIS A 93 -4.01 21.83 30.54
CA HIS A 93 -3.32 22.63 29.52
C HIS A 93 -2.25 23.58 30.09
N GLN A 94 -1.77 23.35 31.31
CA GLN A 94 -0.78 24.25 31.94
C GLN A 94 0.58 24.14 31.27
N GLY A 95 1.07 25.28 30.74
CA GLY A 95 2.35 25.37 30.05
C GLY A 95 2.37 24.79 28.64
N MET A 96 1.28 24.18 28.21
CA MET A 96 1.12 23.59 26.88
C MET A 96 0.67 24.62 25.84
N THR A 97 0.78 24.25 24.58
CA THR A 97 0.15 24.94 23.46
C THR A 97 -0.81 24.00 22.72
N SER A 98 -1.75 24.54 21.96
CA SER A 98 -2.71 23.73 21.21
C SER A 98 -2.05 22.67 20.34
N SER A 99 -0.91 22.97 19.73
CA SER A 99 -0.20 22.04 18.86
C SER A 99 0.39 20.84 19.61
N ASP A 100 0.71 20.99 20.92
CA ASP A 100 1.13 19.85 21.75
C ASP A 100 0.02 18.77 21.77
N VAL A 101 -1.24 19.18 21.83
CA VAL A 101 -2.40 18.27 21.79
C VAL A 101 -2.70 17.81 20.35
N LEU A 102 -2.71 18.75 19.40
CA LEU A 102 -3.11 18.45 18.02
C LEU A 102 -2.13 17.52 17.32
N ASP A 103 -0.84 17.80 17.43
CA ASP A 103 0.21 17.02 16.76
C ASP A 103 0.38 15.64 17.39
N THR A 104 0.35 15.57 18.72
CA THR A 104 0.41 14.30 19.45
C THR A 104 -0.82 13.44 19.14
N CYS A 105 -2.02 14.04 19.06
CA CYS A 105 -3.22 13.34 18.64
C CYS A 105 -3.12 12.82 17.20
N LEU A 106 -2.66 13.64 16.28
CA LEU A 106 -2.46 13.24 14.88
C LEU A 106 -1.48 12.07 14.78
N ALA A 107 -0.38 12.11 15.53
CA ALA A 107 0.58 11.01 15.60
C ALA A 107 -0.07 9.71 16.09
N VAL A 108 -0.91 9.75 17.14
CA VAL A 108 -1.67 8.59 17.62
C VAL A 108 -2.60 8.06 16.54
N GLN A 109 -3.37 8.94 15.87
CA GLN A 109 -4.31 8.53 14.81
C GLN A 109 -3.57 7.91 13.62
N MET A 110 -2.48 8.53 13.15
CA MET A 110 -1.68 8.01 12.03
C MET A 110 -1.00 6.67 12.38
N THR A 111 -0.53 6.52 13.62
CA THR A 111 0.04 5.26 14.11
C THR A 111 -1.00 4.14 14.11
N ARG A 112 -2.19 4.39 14.66
CA ARG A 112 -3.32 3.44 14.66
C ARG A 112 -3.76 3.09 13.23
N ALA A 113 -3.82 4.08 12.34
CA ALA A 113 -4.13 3.87 10.93
C ALA A 113 -3.06 3.00 10.24
N ALA A 114 -1.78 3.24 10.51
CA ALA A 114 -0.68 2.43 9.99
C ALA A 114 -0.76 0.97 10.48
N ASP A 115 -1.17 0.73 11.72
CA ASP A 115 -1.33 -0.62 12.26
C ASP A 115 -2.42 -1.41 11.49
N ILE A 116 -3.53 -0.78 11.13
CA ILE A 116 -4.56 -1.39 10.27
C ILE A 116 -4.00 -1.67 8.86
N LEU A 117 -3.31 -0.70 8.25
CA LEU A 117 -2.73 -0.88 6.92
C LEU A 117 -1.64 -1.97 6.88
N LEU A 118 -0.86 -2.14 7.96
CA LEU A 118 0.09 -3.24 8.10
C LEU A 118 -0.62 -4.59 8.15
N ALA A 119 -1.72 -4.69 8.89
CA ALA A 119 -2.54 -5.91 8.93
C ALA A 119 -3.16 -6.22 7.56
N ASP A 120 -3.62 -5.21 6.82
CA ASP A 120 -4.13 -5.39 5.46
C ASP A 120 -3.03 -5.87 4.49
N LEU A 121 -1.81 -5.33 4.61
CA LEU A 121 -0.67 -5.80 3.82
C LEU A 121 -0.30 -7.25 4.17
N ASP A 122 -0.33 -7.63 5.45
CA ASP A 122 -0.09 -9.01 5.87
C ASP A 122 -1.14 -9.97 5.30
N ALA A 123 -2.41 -9.57 5.27
CA ALA A 123 -3.49 -10.34 4.65
C ALA A 123 -3.27 -10.49 3.14
N LEU A 124 -2.90 -9.44 2.44
CA LEU A 124 -2.59 -9.48 1.01
C LEU A 124 -1.38 -10.38 0.72
N LEU A 125 -0.30 -10.27 1.51
CA LEU A 125 0.89 -11.10 1.38
C LEU A 125 0.58 -12.59 1.56
N ALA A 126 -0.24 -12.93 2.54
CA ALA A 126 -0.67 -14.32 2.77
C ALA A 126 -1.41 -14.88 1.54
N VAL A 127 -2.31 -14.11 0.94
CA VAL A 127 -3.04 -14.50 -0.26
C VAL A 127 -2.10 -14.61 -1.47
N LEU A 128 -1.23 -13.64 -1.69
CA LEU A 128 -0.26 -13.66 -2.80
C LEU A 128 0.67 -14.89 -2.70
N LYS A 129 1.19 -15.19 -1.50
CA LYS A 129 2.03 -16.38 -1.27
C LYS A 129 1.27 -17.66 -1.63
N ARG A 130 0.09 -17.85 -1.08
CA ARG A 130 -0.74 -19.04 -1.35
C ARG A 130 -1.02 -19.21 -2.84
N ARG A 131 -1.46 -18.14 -3.51
CA ARG A 131 -1.76 -18.17 -4.95
C ARG A 131 -0.52 -18.36 -5.81
N ALA A 132 0.63 -17.81 -5.42
CA ALA A 132 1.91 -18.03 -6.11
C ALA A 132 2.29 -19.51 -6.09
N TYR A 133 2.19 -20.17 -4.94
CA TYR A 133 2.47 -21.62 -4.83
C TYR A 133 1.46 -22.48 -5.59
N GLU A 134 0.17 -22.13 -5.57
CA GLU A 134 -0.88 -22.82 -6.34
C GLU A 134 -0.57 -22.86 -7.84
N HIS A 135 0.01 -21.78 -8.36
CA HIS A 135 0.34 -21.63 -9.78
C HIS A 135 1.84 -21.64 -10.07
N LYS A 136 2.65 -22.17 -9.13
CA LYS A 136 4.12 -22.16 -9.22
C LYS A 136 4.63 -22.64 -10.58
N MET A 137 4.04 -23.73 -11.08
CA MET A 137 4.44 -24.38 -12.35
C MET A 137 3.40 -24.21 -13.46
N THR A 138 2.39 -23.33 -13.32
CA THR A 138 1.43 -23.03 -14.38
C THR A 138 2.09 -22.17 -15.46
N PRO A 139 2.39 -22.71 -16.65
CA PRO A 139 3.10 -21.98 -17.69
C PRO A 139 2.19 -20.92 -18.33
N THR A 140 2.78 -19.79 -18.64
CA THR A 140 2.13 -18.71 -19.40
C THR A 140 3.17 -17.99 -20.25
N ILE A 141 2.72 -17.24 -21.26
CA ILE A 141 3.63 -16.43 -22.06
C ILE A 141 4.03 -15.15 -21.31
N GLY A 142 5.34 -14.93 -21.18
CA GLY A 142 5.91 -13.65 -20.78
C GLY A 142 5.78 -12.64 -21.90
N ARG A 143 5.32 -11.43 -21.58
CA ARG A 143 5.16 -10.33 -22.53
C ARG A 143 6.05 -9.16 -22.15
N SER A 144 6.90 -8.73 -23.08
CA SER A 144 7.59 -7.44 -22.99
C SER A 144 7.11 -6.53 -24.12
N HIS A 145 6.93 -5.25 -23.85
CA HIS A 145 6.33 -4.30 -24.81
C HIS A 145 4.94 -4.72 -25.33
N GLY A 146 4.23 -5.60 -24.62
CA GLY A 146 2.96 -6.20 -25.06
C GLY A 146 3.11 -7.35 -26.07
N ILE A 147 4.33 -7.72 -26.44
CA ILE A 147 4.65 -8.77 -27.43
C ILE A 147 5.07 -10.05 -26.69
N HIS A 148 4.76 -11.21 -27.29
CA HIS A 148 5.19 -12.51 -26.79
C HIS A 148 6.72 -12.59 -26.76
N ALA A 149 7.29 -12.90 -25.60
CA ALA A 149 8.72 -13.08 -25.39
C ALA A 149 9.02 -14.55 -25.07
N GLU A 150 9.39 -14.87 -23.85
CA GLU A 150 9.70 -16.24 -23.42
C GLU A 150 8.66 -16.76 -22.42
N PRO A 151 8.57 -18.08 -22.24
CA PRO A 151 7.72 -18.68 -21.21
C PRO A 151 8.09 -18.22 -19.79
N VAL A 152 7.07 -18.02 -18.97
CA VAL A 152 7.15 -17.73 -17.54
C VAL A 152 6.08 -18.57 -16.82
N THR A 153 6.02 -18.57 -15.50
CA THR A 153 4.88 -19.15 -14.79
C THR A 153 3.96 -18.06 -14.22
N PHE A 154 2.68 -18.37 -14.10
CA PHE A 154 1.74 -17.47 -13.45
C PHE A 154 2.10 -17.28 -11.96
N GLY A 155 2.62 -18.32 -11.31
CA GLY A 155 3.13 -18.23 -9.94
C GLY A 155 4.28 -17.21 -9.79
N LEU A 156 5.19 -17.11 -10.77
CA LEU A 156 6.25 -16.09 -10.76
C LEU A 156 5.71 -14.66 -10.84
N LYS A 157 4.64 -14.42 -11.60
CA LYS A 157 3.97 -13.10 -11.62
C LYS A 157 3.42 -12.71 -10.24
N LEU A 158 2.84 -13.67 -9.53
CA LEU A 158 2.34 -13.44 -8.17
C LEU A 158 3.46 -13.35 -7.13
N ALA A 159 4.56 -14.09 -7.30
CA ALA A 159 5.75 -14.00 -6.46
C ALA A 159 6.44 -12.63 -6.60
N GLU A 160 6.47 -12.04 -7.80
CA GLU A 160 6.94 -10.66 -8.01
C GLU A 160 6.09 -9.66 -7.24
N ALA A 161 4.75 -9.77 -7.33
CA ALA A 161 3.84 -8.94 -6.57
C ALA A 161 4.06 -9.10 -5.04
N TYR A 162 4.20 -10.33 -4.56
CA TYR A 162 4.53 -10.60 -3.16
C TYR A 162 5.80 -9.87 -2.71
N ALA A 163 6.89 -9.99 -3.47
CA ALA A 163 8.16 -9.34 -3.13
C ALA A 163 8.04 -7.80 -3.12
N GLU A 164 7.23 -7.23 -4.01
CA GLU A 164 6.96 -5.79 -4.04
C GLU A 164 6.16 -5.33 -2.81
N PHE A 165 5.07 -6.04 -2.47
CA PHE A 165 4.26 -5.71 -1.30
C PHE A 165 5.00 -6.00 0.03
N SER A 166 5.91 -6.97 0.07
CA SER A 166 6.80 -7.20 1.24
C SER A 166 7.68 -5.96 1.50
N ARG A 167 8.30 -5.41 0.46
CA ARG A 167 9.06 -4.15 0.59
C ARG A 167 8.18 -2.96 1.00
N ASN A 168 6.93 -2.92 0.55
CA ASN A 168 5.98 -1.88 0.95
C ASN A 168 5.59 -2.00 2.43
N ARG A 169 5.42 -3.23 2.92
CA ARG A 169 5.20 -3.50 4.34
C ARG A 169 6.36 -2.98 5.20
N GLU A 170 7.59 -3.24 4.79
CA GLU A 170 8.79 -2.75 5.49
C GLU A 170 8.84 -1.21 5.51
N ARG A 171 8.56 -0.56 4.37
CA ARG A 171 8.48 0.90 4.27
C ARG A 171 7.41 1.48 5.20
N LEU A 172 6.23 0.85 5.24
CA LEU A 172 5.15 1.30 6.12
C LEU A 172 5.48 1.07 7.59
N ALA A 173 6.13 -0.03 7.95
CA ALA A 173 6.58 -0.28 9.31
C ALA A 173 7.60 0.79 9.78
N PHE A 174 8.53 1.18 8.89
CA PHE A 174 9.43 2.29 9.16
C PHE A 174 8.68 3.63 9.32
N ALA A 175 7.80 3.97 8.38
CA ALA A 175 7.02 5.21 8.43
C ALA A 175 6.09 5.26 9.66
N ARG A 176 5.53 4.12 10.08
CA ARG A 176 4.74 3.97 11.30
C ARG A 176 5.57 4.27 12.54
N ALA A 177 6.80 3.77 12.61
CA ALA A 177 7.69 4.04 13.73
C ALA A 177 8.12 5.52 13.77
N ASP A 178 8.40 6.10 12.62
CA ASP A 178 8.85 7.49 12.48
C ASP A 178 7.73 8.50 12.82
N ILE A 179 6.47 8.23 12.42
CA ILE A 179 5.33 9.11 12.72
C ILE A 179 4.85 9.00 14.18
N ALA A 180 5.21 7.94 14.90
CA ALA A 180 4.81 7.70 16.28
C ALA A 180 5.60 8.62 17.25
N THR A 181 5.39 9.94 17.14
CA THR A 181 6.18 10.98 17.81
C THR A 181 5.28 11.92 18.59
N CYS A 182 5.69 12.25 19.82
CA CYS A 182 4.99 13.15 20.75
C CYS A 182 5.84 14.42 20.94
N ALA A 183 5.19 15.58 20.98
CA ALA A 183 5.79 16.83 21.42
C ALA A 183 4.86 17.54 22.41
N ILE A 184 5.33 17.75 23.62
CA ILE A 184 4.68 18.56 24.66
C ILE A 184 5.72 19.57 25.17
N SER A 185 5.99 20.58 24.37
CA SER A 185 7.15 21.47 24.56
C SER A 185 6.81 22.95 24.63
N GLY A 186 5.51 23.28 24.58
CA GLY A 186 5.01 24.65 24.70
C GLY A 186 5.06 25.45 23.41
N ALA A 187 4.85 26.75 23.51
CA ALA A 187 4.53 27.64 22.40
C ALA A 187 5.52 27.64 21.23
N VAL A 188 6.81 27.39 21.48
CA VAL A 188 7.90 27.40 20.47
C VAL A 188 8.93 26.29 20.68
N GLY A 189 8.57 25.24 21.43
CA GLY A 189 9.44 24.08 21.59
C GLY A 189 10.58 24.22 22.61
N THR A 190 10.54 25.26 23.46
CA THR A 190 11.64 25.57 24.39
C THR A 190 11.41 25.11 25.84
N PHE A 191 10.28 24.49 26.13
CA PHE A 191 9.86 24.07 27.48
C PHE A 191 9.83 25.21 28.49
N ALA A 192 9.56 26.46 28.05
CA ALA A 192 9.65 27.64 28.92
C ALA A 192 8.71 27.57 30.14
N ASN A 193 7.56 26.93 30.02
CA ASN A 193 6.53 26.86 31.06
C ASN A 193 6.06 25.43 31.38
N ILE A 194 6.78 24.41 30.88
CA ILE A 194 6.49 23.00 31.14
C ILE A 194 7.81 22.21 31.18
N GLU A 195 7.87 21.18 32.00
CA GLU A 195 9.07 20.37 32.14
C GLU A 195 9.13 19.24 31.08
N PRO A 196 10.31 18.92 30.49
CA PRO A 196 10.48 17.81 29.58
C PRO A 196 10.01 16.44 30.11
N ALA A 197 9.95 16.28 31.43
CA ALA A 197 9.44 15.08 32.06
C ALA A 197 7.93 14.86 31.77
N VAL A 198 7.17 15.92 31.52
CA VAL A 198 5.75 15.85 31.15
C VAL A 198 5.62 15.21 29.75
N GLU A 199 6.40 15.69 28.80
CA GLU A 199 6.43 15.11 27.43
C GLU A 199 6.83 13.62 27.47
N ALA A 200 7.88 13.27 28.21
CA ALA A 200 8.33 11.88 28.32
C ALA A 200 7.24 10.98 28.94
N HIS A 201 6.48 11.50 29.94
CA HIS A 201 5.38 10.78 30.56
C HIS A 201 4.22 10.55 29.57
N VAL A 202 3.78 11.58 28.86
CA VAL A 202 2.69 11.51 27.87
C VAL A 202 3.08 10.55 26.73
N ALA A 203 4.31 10.69 26.20
CA ALA A 203 4.83 9.82 25.15
C ALA A 203 4.80 8.34 25.58
N ALA A 204 5.30 8.02 26.77
CA ALA A 204 5.30 6.65 27.30
C ALA A 204 3.86 6.09 27.47
N LYS A 205 2.91 6.90 27.94
CA LYS A 205 1.52 6.48 28.11
C LYS A 205 0.80 6.21 26.80
N LEU A 206 1.12 6.95 25.75
CA LEU A 206 0.52 6.81 24.43
C LEU A 206 1.30 5.87 23.49
N GLY A 207 2.44 5.33 23.94
CA GLY A 207 3.28 4.45 23.13
C GLY A 207 3.99 5.17 21.99
N LEU A 208 4.34 6.45 22.20
CA LEU A 208 5.03 7.30 21.25
C LEU A 208 6.48 7.55 21.68
N SER A 209 7.32 7.99 20.75
CA SER A 209 8.66 8.50 21.01
C SER A 209 8.59 10.01 21.25
N VAL A 210 9.55 10.54 22.01
CA VAL A 210 9.70 11.99 22.19
C VAL A 210 10.35 12.61 20.95
N GLU A 211 9.82 13.73 20.46
CA GLU A 211 10.47 14.53 19.42
C GLU A 211 11.74 15.19 19.97
N PRO A 212 12.93 14.92 19.40
CA PRO A 212 14.18 15.49 19.91
C PRO A 212 14.22 17.01 19.89
N VAL A 213 13.64 17.63 18.87
CA VAL A 213 13.57 19.08 18.69
C VAL A 213 12.30 19.44 17.92
N SER A 214 11.36 20.10 18.58
CA SER A 214 10.19 20.70 17.93
C SER A 214 10.31 22.22 17.86
N THR A 215 9.44 22.83 17.07
CA THR A 215 9.09 24.25 17.16
C THR A 215 7.78 24.38 17.95
N GLN A 216 6.80 25.12 17.47
CA GLN A 216 5.42 24.98 17.97
C GLN A 216 4.77 23.67 17.50
N VAL A 217 5.33 23.02 16.48
CA VAL A 217 4.83 21.79 15.86
C VAL A 217 5.96 20.77 15.71
N ILE A 218 5.57 19.50 15.59
CA ILE A 218 6.46 18.43 15.14
C ILE A 218 6.87 18.72 13.67
N PRO A 219 8.15 18.54 13.29
CA PRO A 219 8.59 18.70 11.89
C PRO A 219 7.76 17.82 10.92
N ARG A 220 7.32 18.42 9.79
CA ARG A 220 6.40 17.77 8.83
C ARG A 220 7.08 16.84 7.84
N ASP A 221 8.39 16.70 7.84
CA ASP A 221 9.11 15.71 7.04
C ASP A 221 8.69 14.27 7.37
N ARG A 222 8.40 13.95 8.64
CA ARG A 222 7.84 12.65 9.08
C ARG A 222 6.48 12.37 8.44
N HIS A 223 5.61 13.38 8.43
CA HIS A 223 4.28 13.32 7.81
C HIS A 223 4.42 13.14 6.29
N ALA A 224 5.30 13.92 5.65
CA ALA A 224 5.58 13.82 4.22
C ALA A 224 6.09 12.41 3.84
N MET A 225 7.00 11.83 4.61
CA MET A 225 7.48 10.46 4.41
C MET A 225 6.37 9.44 4.56
N PHE A 226 5.50 9.60 5.55
CA PHE A 226 4.34 8.72 5.75
C PHE A 226 3.44 8.72 4.51
N PHE A 227 2.98 9.89 4.05
CA PHE A 227 2.13 9.99 2.86
C PHE A 227 2.83 9.55 1.57
N ALA A 228 4.13 9.81 1.41
CA ALA A 228 4.91 9.28 0.29
C ALA A 228 4.92 7.75 0.28
N THR A 229 5.04 7.13 1.45
CA THR A 229 4.94 5.66 1.59
C THR A 229 3.56 5.14 1.17
N LEU A 230 2.46 5.79 1.60
CA LEU A 230 1.12 5.44 1.14
C LEU A 230 0.99 5.56 -0.39
N GLY A 231 1.59 6.60 -0.98
CA GLY A 231 1.63 6.79 -2.43
C GLY A 231 2.35 5.67 -3.18
N VAL A 232 3.45 5.15 -2.63
CA VAL A 232 4.18 3.98 -3.20
C VAL A 232 3.32 2.72 -3.12
N ILE A 233 2.66 2.46 -1.98
CA ILE A 233 1.75 1.32 -1.82
C ILE A 233 0.61 1.40 -2.83
N ALA A 234 -0.02 2.56 -2.97
CA ALA A 234 -1.09 2.80 -3.95
C ALA A 234 -0.61 2.54 -5.40
N SER A 235 0.63 2.90 -5.73
CA SER A 235 1.20 2.63 -7.05
C SER A 235 1.39 1.13 -7.31
N SER A 236 1.76 0.37 -6.29
CA SER A 236 1.83 -1.10 -6.36
C SER A 236 0.45 -1.74 -6.53
N ILE A 237 -0.59 -1.22 -5.86
CA ILE A 237 -1.98 -1.63 -6.05
C ILE A 237 -2.40 -1.41 -7.50
N GLU A 238 -2.10 -0.24 -8.07
CA GLU A 238 -2.43 0.05 -9.48
C GLU A 238 -1.68 -0.86 -10.43
N ARG A 239 -0.38 -1.11 -10.23
CA ARG A 239 0.42 -2.00 -11.07
C ARG A 239 -0.21 -3.40 -11.15
N LEU A 240 -0.52 -4.01 -10.01
CA LEU A 240 -1.13 -5.35 -9.98
C LEU A 240 -2.56 -5.33 -10.57
N SER A 241 -3.33 -4.29 -10.31
CA SER A 241 -4.66 -4.12 -10.89
C SER A 241 -4.61 -4.00 -12.42
N VAL A 242 -3.64 -3.28 -12.97
CA VAL A 242 -3.43 -3.16 -14.42
C VAL A 242 -3.03 -4.51 -15.01
N GLU A 243 -2.18 -5.29 -14.35
CA GLU A 243 -1.83 -6.65 -14.81
C GLU A 243 -3.09 -7.52 -14.89
N VAL A 244 -3.94 -7.57 -13.86
CA VAL A 244 -5.20 -8.33 -13.87
C VAL A 244 -6.11 -7.89 -15.02
N ARG A 245 -6.25 -6.58 -15.24
CA ARG A 245 -7.06 -6.03 -16.35
C ARG A 245 -6.51 -6.44 -17.71
N HIS A 246 -5.19 -6.46 -17.91
CA HIS A 246 -4.58 -6.94 -19.15
C HIS A 246 -4.81 -8.43 -19.36
N LEU A 247 -4.75 -9.25 -18.31
CA LEU A 247 -5.04 -10.69 -18.39
C LEU A 247 -6.50 -11.00 -18.69
N GLN A 248 -7.44 -10.12 -18.30
CA GLN A 248 -8.87 -10.27 -18.53
C GLN A 248 -9.34 -9.81 -19.92
N ARG A 249 -8.51 -9.15 -20.70
CA ARG A 249 -8.89 -8.72 -22.06
C ARG A 249 -9.34 -9.91 -22.90
N THR A 250 -10.34 -9.70 -23.77
CA THR A 250 -10.96 -10.75 -24.61
C THR A 250 -9.93 -11.53 -25.41
N GLU A 251 -8.90 -10.85 -25.95
CA GLU A 251 -7.86 -11.46 -26.79
C GLU A 251 -6.84 -12.28 -25.96
N VAL A 252 -6.75 -12.01 -24.66
CA VAL A 252 -5.84 -12.66 -23.71
C VAL A 252 -6.57 -13.73 -22.90
N LEU A 253 -7.48 -13.32 -22.06
CA LEU A 253 -8.37 -14.12 -21.20
C LEU A 253 -7.63 -15.25 -20.45
N GLU A 254 -6.53 -14.92 -19.81
CA GLU A 254 -5.72 -15.84 -19.02
C GLU A 254 -6.11 -15.84 -17.53
N ALA A 255 -6.73 -14.74 -17.05
CA ALA A 255 -7.35 -14.63 -15.75
C ALA A 255 -8.49 -13.61 -15.79
N GLU A 256 -9.44 -13.70 -14.86
CA GLU A 256 -10.50 -12.71 -14.69
C GLU A 256 -10.92 -12.55 -13.24
N GLU A 257 -11.48 -11.38 -12.91
CA GLU A 257 -12.12 -11.14 -11.61
C GLU A 257 -13.28 -12.13 -11.40
N TYR A 258 -13.42 -12.58 -10.15
CA TYR A 258 -14.56 -13.43 -9.79
C TYR A 258 -15.88 -12.70 -9.98
N PHE A 259 -16.78 -13.31 -10.72
CA PHE A 259 -18.11 -12.80 -11.00
C PHE A 259 -19.15 -13.57 -10.15
N SER A 260 -19.74 -12.87 -9.19
CA SER A 260 -20.66 -13.48 -8.22
C SER A 260 -21.98 -13.88 -8.84
N PRO A 261 -22.64 -14.96 -8.38
CA PRO A 261 -23.99 -15.29 -8.80
C PRO A 261 -24.94 -14.09 -8.65
N GLY A 262 -25.69 -13.77 -9.71
CA GLY A 262 -26.61 -12.62 -9.72
C GLY A 262 -25.98 -11.26 -10.00
N GLN A 263 -24.66 -11.14 -10.05
CA GLN A 263 -23.98 -9.91 -10.44
C GLN A 263 -24.32 -9.54 -11.89
N LYS A 264 -24.47 -8.25 -12.16
CA LYS A 264 -24.64 -7.71 -13.52
C LYS A 264 -23.36 -7.06 -13.99
N GLY A 265 -22.77 -7.55 -15.08
CA GLY A 265 -21.51 -7.03 -15.64
C GLY A 265 -21.69 -5.85 -16.57
N SER A 266 -22.87 -5.74 -17.19
CA SER A 266 -23.21 -4.68 -18.15
C SER A 266 -24.70 -4.44 -18.14
N SER A 267 -25.12 -3.18 -18.32
CA SER A 267 -26.52 -2.82 -18.48
C SER A 267 -27.06 -3.16 -19.86
N ALA A 268 -26.21 -3.31 -20.89
CA ALA A 268 -26.56 -3.51 -22.27
C ALA A 268 -26.26 -4.94 -22.76
N MET A 269 -25.16 -5.54 -22.33
CA MET A 269 -24.70 -6.85 -22.84
C MET A 269 -24.60 -7.86 -21.68
N PRO A 270 -25.55 -8.81 -21.55
CA PRO A 270 -25.61 -9.71 -20.39
C PRO A 270 -24.38 -10.61 -20.16
N HIS A 271 -23.64 -10.91 -21.23
CA HIS A 271 -22.44 -11.76 -21.18
C HIS A 271 -21.18 -11.01 -20.83
N LYS A 272 -21.19 -9.66 -20.85
CA LYS A 272 -19.98 -8.84 -20.67
C LYS A 272 -19.60 -8.76 -19.19
N ARG A 273 -18.41 -9.27 -18.86
CA ARG A 273 -17.82 -9.23 -17.53
C ARG A 273 -16.69 -8.20 -17.49
N ASN A 274 -16.97 -7.04 -16.91
CA ASN A 274 -15.99 -5.97 -16.82
C ASN A 274 -15.12 -6.13 -15.57
N PRO A 275 -13.81 -5.79 -15.62
CA PRO A 275 -12.91 -5.82 -14.47
C PRO A 275 -13.13 -4.58 -13.56
N VAL A 276 -14.35 -4.42 -13.04
CA VAL A 276 -14.77 -3.19 -12.34
C VAL A 276 -14.09 -2.99 -11.01
N LEU A 277 -13.63 -4.07 -10.34
CA LEU A 277 -12.94 -3.96 -9.05
C LEU A 277 -11.53 -3.40 -9.26
N THR A 278 -10.77 -3.92 -10.21
CA THR A 278 -9.43 -3.44 -10.53
C THR A 278 -9.43 -2.09 -11.24
N GLU A 279 -10.47 -1.76 -12.02
CA GLU A 279 -10.69 -0.40 -12.53
C GLU A 279 -10.89 0.60 -11.40
N ASN A 280 -11.72 0.26 -10.41
CA ASN A 280 -11.90 1.08 -9.22
C ASN A 280 -10.60 1.24 -8.42
N LEU A 281 -9.83 0.16 -8.21
CA LEU A 281 -8.53 0.21 -7.54
C LEU A 281 -7.54 1.15 -8.26
N THR A 282 -7.50 1.13 -9.59
CA THR A 282 -6.70 2.05 -10.40
C THR A 282 -7.10 3.51 -10.12
N GLY A 283 -8.41 3.78 -10.02
CA GLY A 283 -8.93 5.12 -9.71
C GLY A 283 -8.58 5.57 -8.28
N LEU A 284 -8.77 4.70 -7.28
CA LEU A 284 -8.46 4.99 -5.88
C LEU A 284 -6.96 5.24 -5.66
N ALA A 285 -6.08 4.50 -6.34
CA ALA A 285 -4.64 4.70 -6.28
C ALA A 285 -4.22 6.12 -6.71
N ARG A 286 -4.89 6.68 -7.71
CA ARG A 286 -4.65 8.07 -8.15
C ARG A 286 -4.97 9.07 -7.04
N MET A 287 -6.07 8.85 -6.30
CA MET A 287 -6.45 9.71 -5.18
C MET A 287 -5.41 9.69 -4.07
N VAL A 288 -4.97 8.51 -3.64
CA VAL A 288 -3.94 8.37 -2.60
C VAL A 288 -2.65 9.07 -3.00
N ARG A 289 -2.18 8.91 -4.25
CA ARG A 289 -1.00 9.63 -4.75
C ARG A 289 -1.20 11.15 -4.79
N GLY A 290 -2.43 11.60 -5.04
CA GLY A 290 -2.74 13.03 -5.03
C GLY A 290 -2.49 13.72 -3.69
N TYR A 291 -2.56 12.98 -2.59
CA TYR A 291 -2.32 13.51 -1.25
C TYR A 291 -0.82 13.62 -0.86
N VAL A 292 0.08 13.07 -1.67
CA VAL A 292 1.53 13.14 -1.41
C VAL A 292 2.06 14.56 -1.59
N THR A 293 1.65 15.24 -2.66
CA THR A 293 2.11 16.61 -2.96
C THR A 293 1.80 17.61 -1.83
N PRO A 294 0.55 17.74 -1.36
CA PRO A 294 0.26 18.68 -0.27
C PRO A 294 0.96 18.29 1.04
N ALA A 295 1.21 17.01 1.29
CA ALA A 295 2.00 16.58 2.44
C ALA A 295 3.48 17.04 2.35
N LEU A 296 4.08 16.98 1.16
CA LEU A 296 5.43 17.49 0.91
C LEU A 296 5.49 19.03 1.04
N GLU A 297 4.46 19.74 0.58
CA GLU A 297 4.37 21.19 0.70
C GLU A 297 4.25 21.68 2.14
N ASN A 298 3.68 20.86 3.03
CA ASN A 298 3.58 21.15 4.47
C ASN A 298 4.92 21.15 5.20
N VAL A 299 6.01 20.65 4.61
CA VAL A 299 7.35 20.68 5.22
C VAL A 299 7.84 22.13 5.38
N ALA A 300 7.51 23.00 4.45
CA ALA A 300 7.93 24.39 4.42
C ALA A 300 6.93 25.31 5.16
N LEU A 301 7.01 25.33 6.49
CA LEU A 301 6.25 26.26 7.32
C LEU A 301 7.08 27.53 7.64
N TRP A 302 6.39 28.64 7.96
CA TRP A 302 7.06 29.88 8.34
C TRP A 302 7.56 29.80 9.80
N HIS A 303 8.84 30.08 9.98
CA HIS A 303 9.49 30.16 11.29
C HIS A 303 9.13 28.94 12.18
N GLU A 304 8.66 29.17 13.39
CA GLU A 304 8.27 28.10 14.33
C GLU A 304 6.91 27.48 13.97
N ARG A 305 6.06 28.14 13.21
CA ARG A 305 4.80 27.65 12.63
C ARG A 305 4.02 28.73 11.90
N ASP A 306 3.37 28.39 10.79
CA ASP A 306 2.10 28.97 10.35
C ASP A 306 1.03 27.87 10.34
N ILE A 307 -0.26 28.23 10.12
CA ILE A 307 -1.36 27.27 10.22
C ILE A 307 -1.76 26.62 8.89
N SER A 308 -1.02 26.85 7.81
CA SER A 308 -1.37 26.35 6.47
C SER A 308 -1.48 24.83 6.41
N HIS A 309 -0.64 24.11 7.17
CA HIS A 309 -0.65 22.65 7.25
C HIS A 309 -1.97 22.08 7.78
N SER A 310 -2.63 22.78 8.70
CA SER A 310 -3.77 22.24 9.46
C SER A 310 -4.96 21.90 8.55
N SER A 311 -5.32 22.79 7.61
CA SER A 311 -6.40 22.53 6.67
C SER A 311 -6.09 21.36 5.75
N VAL A 312 -4.84 21.20 5.33
CA VAL A 312 -4.38 20.07 4.49
C VAL A 312 -4.49 18.76 5.25
N GLU A 313 -3.96 18.69 6.47
CA GLU A 313 -3.91 17.46 7.27
C GLU A 313 -5.28 16.93 7.65
N ARG A 314 -6.29 17.83 7.85
CA ARG A 314 -7.67 17.46 8.07
C ARG A 314 -8.30 16.68 6.91
N TYR A 315 -7.80 16.87 5.68
CA TYR A 315 -8.21 16.10 4.50
C TYR A 315 -7.34 14.87 4.29
N ILE A 316 -6.01 15.06 4.18
CA ILE A 316 -5.13 14.00 3.70
C ILE A 316 -4.99 12.85 4.70
N GLY A 317 -5.01 13.12 6.01
CA GLY A 317 -4.94 12.09 7.04
C GLY A 317 -6.04 11.03 6.89
N PRO A 318 -7.31 11.40 7.08
CA PRO A 318 -8.42 10.47 6.93
C PRO A 318 -8.58 9.95 5.51
N ASP A 319 -8.55 10.81 4.50
CA ASP A 319 -8.90 10.40 3.14
C ASP A 319 -7.86 9.44 2.54
N ALA A 320 -6.56 9.66 2.77
CA ALA A 320 -5.51 8.76 2.25
C ALA A 320 -5.57 7.38 2.93
N THR A 321 -5.68 7.35 4.25
CA THR A 321 -5.64 6.09 5.02
C THR A 321 -6.91 5.26 4.82
N ILE A 322 -8.10 5.88 4.85
CA ILE A 322 -9.38 5.21 4.61
C ILE A 322 -9.45 4.66 3.18
N THR A 323 -8.99 5.45 2.19
CA THR A 323 -8.98 5.01 0.79
C THR A 323 -8.03 3.84 0.58
N LEU A 324 -6.84 3.88 1.20
CA LEU A 324 -5.83 2.84 1.04
C LEU A 324 -6.24 1.54 1.75
N ASP A 325 -6.79 1.62 2.96
CA ASP A 325 -7.36 0.50 3.71
C ASP A 325 -8.43 -0.24 2.90
N PHE A 326 -9.39 0.50 2.36
CA PHE A 326 -10.40 -0.07 1.48
C PHE A 326 -9.79 -0.72 0.22
N ALA A 327 -8.80 -0.06 -0.38
CA ALA A 327 -8.15 -0.57 -1.60
C ALA A 327 -7.36 -1.85 -1.34
N LEU A 328 -6.61 -1.95 -0.23
CA LEU A 328 -5.87 -3.15 0.16
C LEU A 328 -6.81 -4.33 0.42
N ALA A 329 -7.88 -4.12 1.20
CA ALA A 329 -8.88 -5.15 1.46
C ALA A 329 -9.57 -5.63 0.18
N ARG A 330 -9.89 -4.71 -0.74
CA ARG A 330 -10.48 -5.06 -2.06
C ARG A 330 -9.50 -5.83 -2.92
N LEU A 331 -8.24 -5.40 -3.01
CA LEU A 331 -7.21 -6.11 -3.79
C LEU A 331 -6.99 -7.52 -3.26
N THR A 332 -6.93 -7.68 -1.94
CA THR A 332 -6.84 -8.99 -1.29
C THR A 332 -7.96 -9.92 -1.75
N GLY A 333 -9.20 -9.43 -1.72
CA GLY A 333 -10.36 -10.21 -2.18
C GLY A 333 -10.35 -10.51 -3.68
N VAL A 334 -9.83 -9.61 -4.52
CA VAL A 334 -9.67 -9.85 -5.96
C VAL A 334 -8.67 -10.96 -6.22
N ILE A 335 -7.47 -10.90 -5.61
CA ILE A 335 -6.43 -11.91 -5.82
C ILE A 335 -6.82 -13.27 -5.21
N ASP A 336 -7.48 -13.26 -4.05
CA ASP A 336 -7.96 -14.48 -3.40
C ASP A 336 -8.91 -15.29 -4.29
N LYS A 337 -9.84 -14.59 -4.96
CA LYS A 337 -10.88 -15.18 -5.80
C LYS A 337 -10.62 -15.13 -7.30
N LEU A 338 -9.42 -14.70 -7.71
CA LEU A 338 -9.07 -14.56 -9.12
C LEU A 338 -9.23 -15.90 -9.84
N LEU A 339 -10.02 -15.90 -10.91
CA LEU A 339 -10.16 -17.05 -11.78
C LEU A 339 -8.96 -17.09 -12.72
N VAL A 340 -8.30 -18.24 -12.78
CA VAL A 340 -7.11 -18.46 -13.61
C VAL A 340 -7.41 -19.57 -14.61
N TYR A 341 -7.02 -19.38 -15.85
CA TYR A 341 -7.31 -20.28 -16.96
C TYR A 341 -6.02 -20.89 -17.56
N PRO A 342 -5.46 -21.97 -16.97
CA PRO A 342 -4.22 -22.59 -17.44
C PRO A 342 -4.29 -23.04 -18.90
N ASP A 343 -5.41 -23.60 -19.36
CA ASP A 343 -5.59 -24.04 -20.74
C ASP A 343 -5.54 -22.86 -21.72
N ARG A 344 -6.04 -21.70 -21.32
CA ARG A 344 -5.95 -20.48 -22.13
C ARG A 344 -4.53 -19.94 -22.16
N MET A 345 -3.82 -20.00 -21.03
CA MET A 345 -2.41 -19.64 -20.94
C MET A 345 -1.58 -20.50 -21.88
N GLN A 346 -1.78 -21.83 -21.87
CA GLN A 346 -1.11 -22.74 -22.78
C GLN A 346 -1.42 -22.43 -24.25
N LYS A 347 -2.70 -22.23 -24.58
CA LYS A 347 -3.12 -21.88 -25.95
C LYS A 347 -2.46 -20.57 -26.43
N ASN A 348 -2.33 -19.56 -25.58
CA ASN A 348 -1.67 -18.32 -25.93
C ASN A 348 -0.16 -18.50 -26.06
N LEU A 349 0.47 -19.35 -25.23
CA LEU A 349 1.86 -19.71 -25.32
C LEU A 349 2.19 -20.38 -26.67
N ASP A 350 1.32 -21.28 -27.14
CA ASP A 350 1.51 -22.06 -28.38
C ASP A 350 1.12 -21.26 -29.64
N ARG A 351 0.42 -20.15 -29.48
CA ARG A 351 -0.22 -19.40 -30.58
C ARG A 351 0.70 -19.05 -31.73
N MET A 352 1.97 -18.77 -31.45
CA MET A 352 2.95 -18.30 -32.45
C MET A 352 3.91 -19.42 -32.89
N GLY A 353 3.42 -20.67 -33.02
CA GLY A 353 4.14 -21.75 -33.67
C GLY A 353 5.55 -22.04 -33.17
N GLY A 354 5.79 -21.82 -31.87
CA GLY A 354 7.09 -22.10 -31.22
C GLY A 354 8.12 -20.95 -31.28
N LEU A 355 7.76 -19.75 -31.74
CA LEU A 355 8.66 -18.58 -31.76
C LEU A 355 9.31 -18.27 -30.40
N VAL A 356 8.65 -18.61 -29.30
CA VAL A 356 9.15 -18.45 -27.90
C VAL A 356 10.45 -19.21 -27.64
N HIS A 357 10.83 -20.18 -28.50
CA HIS A 357 12.05 -20.97 -28.40
C HIS A 357 13.18 -20.46 -29.33
N SER A 358 12.96 -19.41 -30.10
CA SER A 358 13.91 -18.92 -31.14
C SER A 358 15.28 -18.61 -30.57
N GLN A 359 15.38 -18.01 -29.36
CA GLN A 359 16.67 -17.73 -28.72
C GLN A 359 17.43 -19.00 -28.37
N ARG A 360 16.76 -20.08 -27.94
CA ARG A 360 17.41 -21.34 -27.62
C ARG A 360 18.10 -21.97 -28.87
N VAL A 361 17.43 -21.86 -30.02
CA VAL A 361 17.97 -22.34 -31.28
C VAL A 361 19.18 -21.49 -31.72
N LEU A 362 19.06 -20.15 -31.60
CA LEU A 362 20.15 -19.22 -31.87
C LEU A 362 21.38 -19.56 -31.04
N LEU A 363 21.22 -19.77 -29.74
CA LEU A 363 22.32 -20.16 -28.85
C LEU A 363 22.90 -21.54 -29.20
N ALA A 364 22.09 -22.52 -29.58
CA ALA A 364 22.54 -23.83 -29.98
C ALA A 364 23.39 -23.77 -31.26
N LEU A 365 23.01 -23.00 -32.26
CA LEU A 365 23.78 -22.77 -33.48
C LEU A 365 25.14 -22.14 -33.18
N THR A 366 25.19 -21.13 -32.32
CA THR A 366 26.45 -20.51 -31.92
C THR A 366 27.35 -21.47 -31.17
N GLN A 367 26.82 -22.33 -30.31
CA GLN A 367 27.56 -23.38 -29.61
C GLN A 367 28.06 -24.48 -30.56
N ALA A 368 27.37 -24.73 -31.69
CA ALA A 368 27.79 -25.63 -32.74
C ALA A 368 28.83 -25.02 -33.69
N GLY A 369 29.32 -23.80 -33.43
CA GLY A 369 30.37 -23.14 -34.19
C GLY A 369 29.92 -22.22 -35.31
N VAL A 370 28.60 -21.96 -35.45
CA VAL A 370 28.06 -20.97 -36.40
C VAL A 370 28.28 -19.56 -35.84
N SER A 371 28.65 -18.59 -36.68
CA SER A 371 28.81 -17.21 -36.23
C SER A 371 27.51 -16.66 -35.64
N ARG A 372 27.61 -15.67 -34.76
CA ARG A 372 26.42 -15.06 -34.14
C ARG A 372 25.51 -14.42 -35.20
N GLU A 373 26.11 -13.75 -36.18
CA GLU A 373 25.42 -13.08 -37.27
C GLU A 373 24.67 -14.09 -38.15
N ASP A 374 25.33 -15.20 -38.51
CA ASP A 374 24.70 -16.26 -39.29
C ASP A 374 23.64 -17.01 -38.49
N SER A 375 23.90 -17.31 -37.21
CA SER A 375 22.90 -17.92 -36.32
C SER A 375 21.66 -17.05 -36.24
N TYR A 376 21.81 -15.72 -36.09
CA TYR A 376 20.69 -14.78 -36.07
C TYR A 376 19.93 -14.79 -37.41
N ARG A 377 20.64 -14.69 -38.53
CA ARG A 377 20.08 -14.74 -39.89
C ARG A 377 19.28 -16.02 -40.15
N LEU A 378 19.83 -17.16 -39.76
CA LEU A 378 19.21 -18.48 -39.96
C LEU A 378 17.91 -18.61 -39.16
N VAL A 379 17.93 -18.22 -37.86
CA VAL A 379 16.73 -18.25 -37.02
C VAL A 379 15.71 -17.23 -37.49
N GLN A 380 16.14 -15.99 -37.79
CA GLN A 380 15.22 -14.93 -38.19
C GLN A 380 14.46 -15.24 -39.47
N ARG A 381 15.13 -15.75 -40.53
CA ARG A 381 14.47 -16.05 -41.80
C ARG A 381 13.37 -17.12 -41.67
N ASN A 382 13.54 -18.09 -40.75
CA ASN A 382 12.53 -19.09 -40.45
C ASN A 382 11.46 -18.58 -39.53
N ALA A 383 11.83 -17.79 -38.50
CA ALA A 383 10.91 -17.16 -37.58
C ALA A 383 9.94 -16.16 -38.25
N MET A 384 10.44 -15.38 -39.22
CA MET A 384 9.58 -14.46 -39.98
C MET A 384 8.52 -15.18 -40.81
N LYS A 385 8.79 -16.35 -41.36
CA LYS A 385 7.76 -17.17 -42.04
C LYS A 385 6.64 -17.57 -41.07
N VAL A 386 7.00 -17.95 -39.83
CA VAL A 386 6.01 -18.26 -38.80
C VAL A 386 5.19 -17.02 -38.43
N TRP A 387 5.88 -15.89 -38.25
CA TRP A 387 5.21 -14.60 -37.92
C TRP A 387 4.21 -14.20 -39.01
N GLU A 388 4.64 -14.23 -40.29
CA GLU A 388 3.81 -13.85 -41.43
C GLU A 388 2.62 -14.82 -41.64
N SER A 389 2.71 -16.05 -41.15
CA SER A 389 1.65 -17.04 -41.20
C SER A 389 0.63 -16.93 -40.02
N ASP A 390 0.75 -15.92 -39.15
CA ASP A 390 0.01 -15.82 -37.89
C ASP A 390 0.17 -17.09 -37.01
N GLY A 391 1.38 -17.66 -37.00
CA GLY A 391 1.71 -18.83 -36.16
C GLY A 391 1.16 -20.18 -36.65
N THR A 392 0.61 -20.25 -37.87
CA THR A 392 0.11 -21.52 -38.45
C THR A 392 1.22 -22.47 -38.88
N LEU A 393 2.40 -21.94 -39.15
CA LEU A 393 3.61 -22.72 -39.43
C LEU A 393 4.37 -23.00 -38.10
N SER A 394 5.07 -24.14 -38.07
CA SER A 394 5.92 -24.54 -36.96
C SER A 394 7.35 -24.07 -37.16
N LEU A 395 7.91 -23.31 -36.21
CA LEU A 395 9.34 -22.95 -36.27
C LEU A 395 10.24 -24.17 -36.26
N ALA A 396 9.92 -25.20 -35.46
CA ALA A 396 10.70 -26.44 -35.42
C ALA A 396 10.76 -27.13 -36.78
N GLU A 397 9.64 -27.27 -37.48
CA GLU A 397 9.56 -27.90 -38.78
C GLU A 397 10.33 -27.09 -39.86
N LEU A 398 10.18 -25.76 -39.84
CA LEU A 398 10.94 -24.90 -40.77
C LEU A 398 12.45 -24.99 -40.56
N LEU A 399 12.91 -25.05 -39.30
CA LEU A 399 14.32 -25.19 -38.96
C LEU A 399 14.85 -26.58 -39.38
N LYS A 400 14.09 -27.65 -39.17
CA LYS A 400 14.44 -29.02 -39.65
C LYS A 400 14.47 -29.13 -41.16
N GLY A 401 13.70 -28.33 -41.88
CA GLY A 401 13.71 -28.25 -43.35
C GLY A 401 14.82 -27.34 -43.93
N ASP A 402 15.54 -26.59 -43.10
CA ASP A 402 16.57 -25.65 -43.53
C ASP A 402 17.94 -26.32 -43.59
N ALA A 403 18.52 -26.50 -44.78
CA ALA A 403 19.77 -27.20 -44.99
C ALA A 403 20.98 -26.56 -44.26
N GLU A 404 21.02 -25.22 -44.15
CA GLU A 404 22.10 -24.55 -43.42
C GLU A 404 21.98 -24.77 -41.90
N VAL A 405 20.75 -24.85 -41.36
CA VAL A 405 20.50 -25.15 -39.94
C VAL A 405 20.84 -26.61 -39.65
N THR A 406 20.39 -27.55 -40.52
CA THR A 406 20.62 -28.98 -40.31
C THR A 406 22.06 -29.42 -40.58
N ALA A 407 22.86 -28.58 -41.24
CA ALA A 407 24.31 -28.79 -41.34
C ALA A 407 25.01 -28.61 -39.96
N ALA A 408 24.46 -27.85 -39.06
CA ALA A 408 25.03 -27.56 -37.74
C ALA A 408 24.29 -28.29 -36.57
N LEU A 409 23.00 -28.54 -36.68
CA LEU A 409 22.19 -29.18 -35.66
C LEU A 409 21.36 -30.32 -36.27
N SER A 410 21.39 -31.49 -35.67
CA SER A 410 20.51 -32.60 -36.09
C SER A 410 19.04 -32.29 -35.78
N PRO A 411 18.06 -32.93 -36.46
CA PRO A 411 16.64 -32.77 -36.14
C PRO A 411 16.33 -33.03 -34.67
N ALA A 412 16.94 -34.03 -34.04
CA ALA A 412 16.73 -34.34 -32.63
C ALA A 412 17.25 -33.23 -31.69
N GLU A 413 18.37 -32.60 -32.02
CA GLU A 413 18.91 -31.46 -31.29
C GLU A 413 18.00 -30.23 -31.43
N ILE A 414 17.42 -30.01 -32.62
CA ILE A 414 16.42 -28.95 -32.85
C ILE A 414 15.21 -29.22 -31.96
N ASP A 415 14.61 -30.42 -32.05
CA ASP A 415 13.43 -30.77 -31.23
C ASP A 415 13.67 -30.57 -29.72
N ALA A 416 14.85 -30.91 -29.21
CA ALA A 416 15.25 -30.71 -27.83
C ALA A 416 15.28 -29.22 -27.41
N ARG A 417 15.28 -28.26 -28.32
CA ARG A 417 15.22 -26.82 -28.02
C ARG A 417 13.79 -26.32 -27.78
N PHE A 418 12.80 -27.13 -28.15
CA PHE A 418 11.37 -26.79 -27.95
C PHE A 418 10.78 -27.36 -26.66
N ASP A 419 11.63 -27.86 -25.76
CA ASP A 419 11.21 -28.28 -24.43
C ASP A 419 10.91 -27.08 -23.53
N LEU A 420 9.67 -26.97 -23.06
CA LEU A 420 9.20 -25.91 -22.16
C LEU A 420 9.88 -25.97 -20.77
N GLY A 421 10.17 -27.17 -20.28
CA GLY A 421 10.81 -27.39 -18.98
C GLY A 421 12.16 -26.66 -18.82
N TYR A 422 12.87 -26.44 -19.94
CA TYR A 422 14.11 -25.67 -19.92
C TYR A 422 13.92 -24.25 -19.42
N HIS A 423 12.84 -23.59 -19.77
CA HIS A 423 12.54 -22.21 -19.34
C HIS A 423 12.14 -22.15 -17.87
N LEU A 424 11.65 -23.24 -17.32
CA LEU A 424 11.12 -23.31 -15.95
C LEU A 424 12.10 -23.90 -14.93
N LYS A 425 13.28 -24.32 -15.35
CA LYS A 425 14.27 -25.06 -14.53
C LYS A 425 14.77 -24.32 -13.29
N HIS A 426 14.62 -23.00 -13.21
CA HIS A 426 15.04 -22.17 -12.08
C HIS A 426 13.88 -21.56 -11.28
N VAL A 427 12.66 -22.00 -11.53
CA VAL A 427 11.47 -21.51 -10.80
C VAL A 427 11.63 -21.76 -9.30
N ASP A 428 12.07 -22.96 -8.90
CA ASP A 428 12.30 -23.28 -7.49
C ASP A 428 13.33 -22.33 -6.85
N THR A 429 14.45 -22.09 -7.51
CA THR A 429 15.49 -21.16 -7.03
C THR A 429 14.92 -19.75 -6.81
N ILE A 430 14.03 -19.28 -7.69
CA ILE A 430 13.41 -17.94 -7.56
C ILE A 430 12.42 -17.95 -6.39
N PHE A 431 11.63 -18.99 -6.23
CA PHE A 431 10.71 -19.14 -5.11
C PHE A 431 11.44 -19.16 -3.76
N ASP A 432 12.55 -19.90 -3.66
CA ASP A 432 13.39 -19.93 -2.46
C ASP A 432 13.94 -18.55 -2.09
N ARG A 433 14.32 -17.75 -3.09
CA ARG A 433 14.77 -16.35 -2.86
C ARG A 433 13.67 -15.44 -2.35
N VAL A 434 12.44 -15.65 -2.78
CA VAL A 434 11.29 -14.79 -2.43
C VAL A 434 10.65 -15.20 -1.11
N PHE A 435 10.50 -16.49 -0.88
CA PHE A 435 9.73 -17.03 0.26
C PHE A 435 10.60 -17.66 1.36
N GLY A 436 11.91 -17.78 1.13
CA GLY A 436 12.83 -18.57 1.94
C GLY A 436 12.85 -20.04 1.49
N ALA A 437 13.97 -20.71 1.69
CA ALA A 437 14.04 -22.17 1.49
C ALA A 437 13.18 -22.88 2.55
N GLU A 438 12.37 -23.84 2.11
CA GLU A 438 11.58 -24.69 3.01
C GLU A 438 12.47 -25.66 3.81
#